data_b17f6f40f6b8f597407e6e090a04993f
#
_entry.id   b17f6f40f6b8f597407e6e090a04993f
#
_cell.length_a   1.000
_cell.length_b   1.000
_cell.length_c   1.000
_cell.angle_alpha   90.00
_cell.angle_beta   90.00
_cell.angle_gamma   90.00
#
_symmetry.space_group_name_H-M   'P 1'
#
loop_
_entity.id
_entity.type
_entity.pdbx_description
1 polymer ?
#
loop_
_entity_poly.entity_id
_entity_poly.type
_entity_poly.pdbx_seq_one_letter_code
_entity_poly.pdbx_strand_id
1 'polypeptide(L)'
;NFVQRGEPAMIHKYARCRAAVDCGVNLVVELPSFYALSSAEFFADGAVQVCDALAVSSLVFGSECGELTPLQAAADILVREPDDYRQALKNALATGKTFPQARQEALIHCLKVSGHRASAGNALALLPHEELLELLANPNNILGIEYLKALQKHHSPIVPFTLKRAGDGYHKETLSGSAA
;
A
#
# COMPACT_ATOMS: atom_id res chain seq x y z
N ASN A 1 -19.09 -11.52 -6.86
CA ASN A 1 -18.26 -11.35 -5.68
C ASN A 1 -16.81 -11.72 -5.97
N PHE A 2 -16.00 -10.70 -6.24
CA PHE A 2 -14.58 -10.85 -6.50
C PHE A 2 -13.79 -10.26 -5.34
N VAL A 3 -12.57 -10.73 -5.13
CA VAL A 3 -11.57 -10.12 -4.26
C VAL A 3 -10.66 -9.21 -5.07
N GLN A 4 -9.82 -8.41 -4.42
CA GLN A 4 -8.97 -7.37 -5.03
C GLN A 4 -8.18 -7.82 -6.27
N ARG A 5 -7.78 -9.08 -6.35
CA ARG A 5 -7.00 -9.62 -7.49
C ARG A 5 -7.86 -10.14 -8.65
N GLY A 6 -9.16 -9.87 -8.65
CA GLY A 6 -10.09 -10.35 -9.66
C GLY A 6 -10.47 -11.82 -9.51
N GLU A 7 -10.01 -12.49 -8.46
CA GLU A 7 -10.36 -13.86 -8.16
C GLU A 7 -11.79 -13.96 -7.59
N PRO A 8 -12.56 -15.02 -7.92
CA PRO A 8 -13.85 -15.23 -7.30
C PRO A 8 -13.67 -15.51 -5.79
N ALA A 9 -14.47 -14.84 -4.98
CA ALA A 9 -14.48 -15.10 -3.55
C ALA A 9 -15.09 -16.47 -3.24
N MET A 10 -14.43 -17.27 -2.41
CA MET A 10 -14.91 -18.61 -2.00
C MET A 10 -16.23 -18.54 -1.23
N ILE A 11 -16.47 -17.46 -0.50
CA ILE A 11 -17.66 -17.27 0.33
C ILE A 11 -18.41 -16.03 -0.15
N HIS A 12 -19.74 -16.14 -0.21
CA HIS A 12 -20.62 -15.05 -0.64
C HIS A 12 -20.46 -13.80 0.25
N LYS A 13 -20.56 -12.62 -0.34
CA LYS A 13 -20.30 -11.35 0.36
C LYS A 13 -21.13 -11.17 1.63
N TYR A 14 -22.41 -11.54 1.62
CA TYR A 14 -23.27 -11.41 2.81
C TYR A 14 -22.85 -12.33 3.96
N ALA A 15 -22.38 -13.55 3.66
CA ALA A 15 -21.84 -14.44 4.69
C ALA A 15 -20.55 -13.87 5.30
N ARG A 16 -19.65 -13.30 4.48
CA ARG A 16 -18.44 -12.61 4.96
C ARG A 16 -18.78 -11.38 5.82
N CYS A 17 -19.75 -10.57 5.38
CA CYS A 17 -20.24 -9.44 6.16
C CYS A 17 -20.79 -9.88 7.52
N ARG A 18 -21.62 -10.92 7.52
CA ARG A 18 -22.19 -11.46 8.75
C ARG A 18 -21.12 -11.97 9.71
N ALA A 19 -20.16 -12.74 9.21
CA ALA A 19 -19.04 -13.21 10.00
C ALA A 19 -18.23 -12.07 10.63
N ALA A 20 -17.97 -10.99 9.89
CA ALA A 20 -17.29 -9.81 10.41
C ALA A 20 -18.10 -9.13 11.53
N VAL A 21 -19.41 -8.95 11.35
CA VAL A 21 -20.28 -8.37 12.38
C VAL A 21 -20.37 -9.27 13.60
N ASP A 22 -20.51 -10.59 13.42
CA ASP A 22 -20.54 -11.55 14.52
C ASP A 22 -19.19 -11.58 15.31
N CYS A 23 -18.07 -11.19 14.65
CA CYS A 23 -16.76 -10.98 15.29
C CYS A 23 -16.57 -9.58 15.91
N GLY A 24 -17.60 -8.73 15.96
CA GLY A 24 -17.57 -7.45 16.65
C GLY A 24 -17.36 -6.21 15.76
N VAL A 25 -17.36 -6.37 14.43
CA VAL A 25 -17.33 -5.23 13.51
C VAL A 25 -18.72 -4.55 13.51
N ASN A 26 -18.76 -3.25 13.70
CA ASN A 26 -20.01 -2.50 13.79
C ASN A 26 -20.65 -2.21 12.43
N LEU A 27 -19.85 -2.03 11.39
CA LEU A 27 -20.30 -1.69 10.04
C LEU A 27 -19.41 -2.37 8.99
N VAL A 28 -20.02 -2.99 8.01
CA VAL A 28 -19.32 -3.53 6.84
C VAL A 28 -19.85 -2.81 5.60
N VAL A 29 -18.94 -2.20 4.84
CA VAL A 29 -19.26 -1.44 3.63
C VAL A 29 -18.67 -2.15 2.42
N GLU A 30 -19.45 -2.27 1.36
CA GLU A 30 -18.97 -2.81 0.08
C GLU A 30 -18.21 -1.75 -0.69
N LEU A 31 -16.95 -2.03 -1.02
CA LEU A 31 -16.23 -1.22 -1.99
C LEU A 31 -16.81 -1.48 -3.39
N PRO A 32 -17.21 -0.45 -4.16
CA PRO A 32 -17.75 -0.63 -5.49
C PRO A 32 -16.83 -1.48 -6.38
N SER A 33 -17.41 -2.38 -7.17
CA SER A 33 -16.65 -3.36 -7.97
C SER A 33 -15.61 -2.72 -8.89
N PHE A 34 -15.88 -1.51 -9.39
CA PHE A 34 -14.94 -0.74 -10.20
C PHE A 34 -13.60 -0.53 -9.46
N TYR A 35 -13.64 -0.13 -8.20
CA TYR A 35 -12.44 0.05 -7.38
C TYR A 35 -11.87 -1.29 -6.90
N ALA A 36 -12.74 -2.22 -6.50
CA ALA A 36 -12.33 -3.50 -5.93
C ALA A 36 -11.54 -4.38 -6.92
N LEU A 37 -11.80 -4.25 -8.22
CA LEU A 37 -11.16 -5.02 -9.29
C LEU A 37 -9.99 -4.28 -9.97
N SER A 38 -9.75 -3.05 -9.56
CA SER A 38 -8.73 -2.18 -10.15
C SER A 38 -7.32 -2.44 -9.56
N SER A 39 -6.34 -1.66 -10.03
CA SER A 39 -4.98 -1.65 -9.47
C SER A 39 -5.00 -1.22 -7.99
N ALA A 40 -3.91 -1.49 -7.28
CA ALA A 40 -3.76 -1.07 -5.87
C ALA A 40 -4.00 0.44 -5.67
N GLU A 41 -3.59 1.27 -6.64
CA GLU A 41 -3.82 2.72 -6.62
C GLU A 41 -5.31 3.07 -6.62
N PHE A 42 -6.07 2.56 -7.58
CA PHE A 42 -7.51 2.84 -7.66
C PHE A 42 -8.30 2.17 -6.52
N PHE A 43 -7.87 1.00 -6.09
CA PHE A 43 -8.45 0.33 -4.93
C PHE A 43 -8.30 1.19 -3.67
N ALA A 44 -7.10 1.69 -3.39
CA ALA A 44 -6.82 2.55 -2.25
C ALA A 44 -7.56 3.89 -2.34
N ASP A 45 -7.59 4.48 -3.53
CA ASP A 45 -8.30 5.74 -3.80
C ASP A 45 -9.80 5.61 -3.47
N GLY A 46 -10.46 4.59 -4.01
CA GLY A 46 -11.88 4.33 -3.71
C GLY A 46 -12.14 3.99 -2.24
N ALA A 47 -11.24 3.25 -1.60
CA ALA A 47 -11.38 2.92 -0.18
C ALA A 47 -11.27 4.17 0.70
N VAL A 48 -10.32 5.07 0.42
CA VAL A 48 -10.17 6.34 1.15
C VAL A 48 -11.38 7.24 0.94
N GLN A 49 -11.90 7.35 -0.28
CA GLN A 49 -13.13 8.13 -0.54
C GLN A 49 -14.34 7.59 0.24
N VAL A 50 -14.49 6.27 0.36
CA VAL A 50 -15.55 5.67 1.20
C VAL A 50 -15.33 5.99 2.67
N CYS A 51 -14.09 5.90 3.16
CA CYS A 51 -13.75 6.24 4.53
C CYS A 51 -14.01 7.73 4.84
N ASP A 52 -13.67 8.64 3.92
CA ASP A 52 -13.95 10.07 4.05
C ASP A 52 -15.46 10.36 4.08
N ALA A 53 -16.23 9.72 3.20
CA ALA A 53 -17.68 9.85 3.17
C ALA A 53 -18.36 9.35 4.45
N LEU A 54 -17.74 8.40 5.15
CA LEU A 54 -18.19 7.89 6.44
C LEU A 54 -17.63 8.70 7.63
N ALA A 55 -16.81 9.72 7.35
CA ALA A 55 -16.18 10.56 8.37
C ALA A 55 -15.40 9.76 9.43
N VAL A 56 -14.71 8.69 9.02
CA VAL A 56 -13.88 7.91 9.95
C VAL A 56 -12.67 8.73 10.39
N SER A 57 -12.24 8.56 11.63
CA SER A 57 -11.08 9.29 12.18
C SER A 57 -9.75 8.60 11.91
N SER A 58 -9.75 7.28 11.70
CA SER A 58 -8.52 6.50 11.59
C SER A 58 -8.67 5.39 10.55
N LEU A 59 -7.60 5.14 9.80
CA LEU A 59 -7.47 4.03 8.85
C LEU A 59 -6.36 3.09 9.33
N VAL A 60 -6.70 1.82 9.57
CA VAL A 60 -5.73 0.80 9.95
C VAL A 60 -5.57 -0.21 8.82
N PHE A 61 -4.32 -0.50 8.45
CA PHE A 61 -4.01 -1.52 7.43
C PHE A 61 -2.83 -2.40 7.87
N GLY A 62 -2.77 -3.60 7.34
CA GLY A 62 -1.63 -4.49 7.56
C GLY A 62 -0.51 -4.23 6.57
N SER A 63 0.75 -4.29 7.02
CA SER A 63 1.94 -4.25 6.16
C SER A 63 2.97 -5.29 6.58
N GLU A 64 3.84 -5.68 5.69
CA GLU A 64 4.93 -6.62 6.01
C GLU A 64 5.98 -5.96 6.90
N CYS A 65 6.30 -4.68 6.66
CA CYS A 65 7.27 -3.95 7.48
C CYS A 65 6.74 -3.59 8.88
N GLY A 66 5.43 -3.33 9.03
CA GLY A 66 4.81 -2.92 10.30
C GLY A 66 5.16 -1.50 10.75
N GLU A 67 5.82 -0.71 9.91
CA GLU A 67 6.27 0.64 10.21
C GLU A 67 5.68 1.65 9.23
N LEU A 68 5.10 2.73 9.75
CA LEU A 68 4.45 3.74 8.93
C LEU A 68 5.45 4.65 8.22
N THR A 69 6.55 5.00 8.90
CA THR A 69 7.55 5.97 8.42
C THR A 69 8.12 5.65 7.03
N PRO A 70 8.60 4.42 6.74
CA PRO A 70 9.11 4.08 5.42
C PRO A 70 8.05 4.12 4.32
N LEU A 71 6.84 3.69 4.64
CA LEU A 71 5.72 3.72 3.68
C LEU A 71 5.30 5.17 3.37
N GLN A 72 5.30 6.03 4.39
CA GLN A 72 4.99 7.45 4.24
C GLN A 72 6.02 8.16 3.36
N ALA A 73 7.31 7.90 3.56
CA ALA A 73 8.36 8.50 2.72
C ALA A 73 8.23 8.10 1.24
N ALA A 74 7.88 6.85 0.96
CA ALA A 74 7.60 6.40 -0.41
C ALA A 74 6.35 7.09 -0.98
N ALA A 75 5.27 7.21 -0.20
CA ALA A 75 4.05 7.90 -0.60
C ALA A 75 4.30 9.39 -0.91
N ASP A 76 5.10 10.07 -0.08
CA ASP A 76 5.48 11.47 -0.27
C ASP A 76 6.20 11.71 -1.61
N ILE A 77 7.11 10.82 -1.99
CA ILE A 77 7.78 10.90 -3.29
C ILE A 77 6.78 10.71 -4.42
N LEU A 78 5.88 9.74 -4.31
CA LEU A 78 4.89 9.43 -5.34
C LEU A 78 3.81 10.51 -5.50
N VAL A 79 3.52 11.27 -4.45
CA VAL A 79 2.59 12.42 -4.53
C VAL A 79 3.27 13.63 -5.14
N ARG A 80 4.51 13.92 -4.73
CA ARG A 80 5.24 15.12 -5.17
C ARG A 80 5.90 14.96 -6.53
N GLU A 81 6.26 13.73 -6.90
CA GLU A 81 6.99 13.37 -8.11
C GLU A 81 8.16 14.35 -8.40
N PRO A 82 9.15 14.44 -7.50
CA PRO A 82 10.27 15.36 -7.70
C PRO A 82 11.02 15.04 -9.00
N ASP A 83 11.77 16.03 -9.52
CA ASP A 83 12.45 15.88 -10.80
C ASP A 83 13.41 14.68 -10.85
N ASP A 84 14.10 14.41 -9.75
CA ASP A 84 14.99 13.22 -9.63
C ASP A 84 14.20 11.92 -9.82
N TYR A 85 13.00 11.82 -9.21
CA TYR A 85 12.13 10.66 -9.38
C TYR A 85 11.65 10.54 -10.83
N ARG A 86 11.14 11.62 -11.41
CA ARG A 86 10.65 11.64 -12.81
C ARG A 86 11.74 11.26 -13.81
N GLN A 87 12.96 11.77 -13.61
CA GLN A 87 14.09 11.45 -14.48
C GLN A 87 14.52 9.99 -14.33
N ALA A 88 14.60 9.47 -13.09
CA ALA A 88 14.94 8.07 -12.83
C ALA A 88 13.89 7.13 -13.43
N LEU A 89 12.60 7.43 -13.27
CA LEU A 89 11.49 6.66 -13.84
C LEU A 89 11.59 6.62 -15.38
N LYS A 90 11.81 7.77 -16.02
CA LYS A 90 11.95 7.88 -17.47
C LYS A 90 13.14 7.06 -17.98
N ASN A 91 14.28 7.14 -17.28
CA ASN A 91 15.48 6.39 -17.63
C ASN A 91 15.24 4.87 -17.52
N ALA A 92 14.63 4.43 -16.43
CA ALA A 92 14.32 3.01 -16.21
C ALA A 92 13.35 2.46 -17.27
N LEU A 93 12.32 3.23 -17.65
CA LEU A 93 11.40 2.86 -18.72
C LEU A 93 12.10 2.77 -20.08
N ALA A 94 13.04 3.68 -20.36
CA ALA A 94 13.82 3.69 -21.60
C ALA A 94 14.70 2.44 -21.75
N THR A 95 15.06 1.75 -20.66
CA THR A 95 15.78 0.46 -20.68
C THR A 95 14.88 -0.76 -20.92
N GLY A 96 13.57 -0.57 -21.16
CA GLY A 96 12.61 -1.64 -21.43
C GLY A 96 12.06 -2.32 -20.19
N LYS A 97 12.24 -1.75 -19.00
CA LYS A 97 11.64 -2.26 -17.75
C LYS A 97 10.14 -2.07 -17.75
N THR A 98 9.43 -2.99 -17.09
CA THR A 98 7.99 -2.80 -16.83
C THR A 98 7.76 -1.61 -15.92
N PHE A 99 6.57 -0.99 -16.00
CA PHE A 99 6.25 0.16 -15.15
C PHE A 99 6.44 -0.11 -13.64
N PRO A 100 6.01 -1.26 -13.05
CA PRO A 100 6.26 -1.55 -11.65
C PRO A 100 7.76 -1.60 -11.30
N GLN A 101 8.58 -2.22 -12.15
CA GLN A 101 10.04 -2.29 -11.94
C GLN A 101 10.70 -0.90 -12.04
N ALA A 102 10.31 -0.13 -13.05
CA ALA A 102 10.83 1.23 -13.26
C ALA A 102 10.44 2.17 -12.10
N ARG A 103 9.19 2.06 -11.62
CA ARG A 103 8.69 2.81 -10.47
C ARG A 103 9.45 2.46 -9.18
N GLN A 104 9.68 1.17 -8.93
CA GLN A 104 10.44 0.70 -7.76
C GLN A 104 11.87 1.25 -7.78
N GLU A 105 12.56 1.15 -8.92
CA GLU A 105 13.92 1.65 -9.08
C GLU A 105 14.00 3.18 -8.90
N ALA A 106 13.06 3.91 -9.48
CA ALA A 106 12.98 5.36 -9.34
C ALA A 106 12.74 5.79 -7.88
N LEU A 107 11.88 5.06 -7.14
CA LEU A 107 11.66 5.29 -5.72
C LEU A 107 12.94 5.06 -4.92
N ILE A 108 13.64 3.95 -5.14
CA ILE A 108 14.90 3.64 -4.46
C ILE A 108 15.95 4.70 -4.76
N HIS A 109 16.06 5.11 -6.03
CA HIS A 109 16.99 6.17 -6.41
C HIS A 109 16.68 7.47 -5.66
N CYS A 110 15.44 7.89 -5.66
CA CYS A 110 15.00 9.10 -4.99
C CYS A 110 15.18 9.05 -3.47
N LEU A 111 14.85 7.93 -2.83
CA LEU A 111 15.07 7.73 -1.39
C LEU A 111 16.55 7.84 -1.00
N LYS A 112 17.46 7.33 -1.85
CA LYS A 112 18.90 7.40 -1.62
C LYS A 112 19.50 8.77 -1.89
N VAL A 113 19.06 9.45 -2.95
CA VAL A 113 19.60 10.76 -3.38
C VAL A 113 18.96 11.91 -2.61
N SER A 114 17.65 11.85 -2.41
CA SER A 114 16.87 12.95 -1.79
C SER A 114 16.80 12.86 -0.26
N GLY A 115 17.52 11.98 0.37
CA GLY A 115 17.58 11.80 1.84
C GLY A 115 17.81 13.07 2.66
N HIS A 116 17.92 14.21 1.99
CA HIS A 116 18.16 15.52 2.59
C HIS A 116 16.89 16.36 2.81
N ARG A 117 15.70 15.95 2.35
CA ARG A 117 14.52 16.84 2.33
C ARG A 117 13.28 16.39 3.10
N ALA A 118 13.20 15.16 3.58
CA ALA A 118 12.08 14.70 4.40
C ALA A 118 12.56 14.32 5.81
N SER A 119 11.86 14.74 6.84
CA SER A 119 12.18 14.40 8.24
C SER A 119 12.25 12.89 8.50
N ALA A 120 11.57 12.10 7.69
CA ALA A 120 11.61 10.64 7.68
C ALA A 120 12.65 10.05 6.72
N GLY A 121 13.18 10.84 5.78
CA GLY A 121 14.03 10.37 4.67
C GLY A 121 15.42 9.91 5.08
N ASN A 122 15.97 10.42 6.18
CA ASN A 122 17.32 10.06 6.59
C ASN A 122 17.47 8.59 7.00
N ALA A 123 16.48 8.02 7.70
CA ALA A 123 16.54 6.62 8.12
C ALA A 123 16.46 5.66 6.92
N LEU A 124 15.62 5.96 5.93
CA LEU A 124 15.47 5.13 4.72
C LEU A 124 16.67 5.20 3.77
N ALA A 125 17.33 6.36 3.68
CA ALA A 125 18.54 6.50 2.87
C ALA A 125 19.68 5.60 3.38
N LEU A 126 19.67 5.23 4.66
CA LEU A 126 20.65 4.35 5.29
C LEU A 126 20.34 2.86 5.13
N LEU A 127 19.12 2.49 4.72
CA LEU A 127 18.79 1.09 4.51
C LEU A 127 19.59 0.49 3.35
N PRO A 128 20.05 -0.77 3.47
CA PRO A 128 20.63 -1.52 2.36
C PRO A 128 19.69 -1.54 1.15
N HIS A 129 20.26 -1.63 -0.04
CA HIS A 129 19.48 -1.66 -1.28
C HIS A 129 18.48 -2.82 -1.32
N GLU A 130 18.88 -3.97 -0.79
CA GLU A 130 18.05 -5.18 -0.73
C GLU A 130 16.83 -5.00 0.17
N GLU A 131 16.99 -4.36 1.33
CA GLU A 131 15.88 -4.07 2.24
C GLU A 131 14.87 -3.09 1.64
N LEU A 132 15.35 -2.08 0.88
CA LEU A 132 14.48 -1.17 0.13
C LEU A 132 13.73 -1.89 -0.99
N LEU A 133 14.40 -2.80 -1.69
CA LEU A 133 13.75 -3.65 -2.71
C LEU A 133 12.65 -4.49 -2.10
N GLU A 134 12.93 -5.16 -0.99
CA GLU A 134 11.97 -6.00 -0.29
C GLU A 134 10.78 -5.17 0.22
N LEU A 135 11.04 -4.01 0.84
CA LEU A 135 9.99 -3.12 1.31
C LEU A 135 9.04 -2.69 0.20
N LEU A 136 9.56 -2.37 -0.98
CA LEU A 136 8.79 -1.90 -2.13
C LEU A 136 8.25 -3.03 -3.03
N ALA A 137 8.62 -4.29 -2.80
CA ALA A 137 8.12 -5.46 -3.54
C ALA A 137 6.94 -6.13 -2.83
N ASN A 138 6.82 -5.98 -1.52
CA ASN A 138 5.82 -6.66 -0.73
C ASN A 138 4.42 -6.09 -0.96
N PRO A 139 3.42 -6.93 -1.27
CA PRO A 139 2.12 -6.48 -1.76
C PRO A 139 1.32 -5.64 -0.75
N ASN A 140 1.41 -5.91 0.56
CA ASN A 140 0.69 -5.11 1.54
C ASN A 140 1.43 -3.80 1.87
N ASN A 141 2.76 -3.77 1.75
CA ASN A 141 3.51 -2.51 1.79
C ASN A 141 3.12 -1.61 0.60
N ILE A 142 3.04 -2.18 -0.62
CA ILE A 142 2.59 -1.44 -1.81
C ILE A 142 1.20 -0.87 -1.60
N LEU A 143 0.24 -1.69 -1.11
CA LEU A 143 -1.11 -1.23 -0.83
C LEU A 143 -1.13 -0.15 0.26
N GLY A 144 -0.32 -0.29 1.32
CA GLY A 144 -0.15 0.71 2.37
C GLY A 144 0.34 2.06 1.82
N ILE A 145 1.34 2.03 0.92
CA ILE A 145 1.83 3.23 0.23
C ILE A 145 0.70 3.89 -0.59
N GLU A 146 -0.12 3.11 -1.29
CA GLU A 146 -1.24 3.67 -2.07
C GLU A 146 -2.33 4.27 -1.17
N TYR A 147 -2.63 3.70 0.01
CA TYR A 147 -3.52 4.34 0.99
C TYR A 147 -2.97 5.68 1.47
N LEU A 148 -1.69 5.74 1.83
CA LEU A 148 -1.06 6.98 2.28
C LEU A 148 -1.03 8.04 1.19
N LYS A 149 -0.78 7.63 -0.05
CA LYS A 149 -0.84 8.49 -1.23
C LYS A 149 -2.26 9.03 -1.46
N ALA A 150 -3.29 8.18 -1.36
CA ALA A 150 -4.69 8.59 -1.51
C ALA A 150 -5.11 9.58 -0.41
N LEU A 151 -4.76 9.32 0.85
CA LEU A 151 -5.02 10.24 1.97
C LEU A 151 -4.42 11.63 1.70
N GLN A 152 -3.19 11.70 1.21
CA GLN A 152 -2.55 12.97 0.87
C GLN A 152 -3.22 13.67 -0.31
N LYS A 153 -3.54 12.94 -1.39
CA LYS A 153 -4.19 13.50 -2.58
C LYS A 153 -5.56 14.10 -2.29
N HIS A 154 -6.33 13.44 -1.42
CA HIS A 154 -7.65 13.91 -1.01
C HIS A 154 -7.61 14.91 0.14
N HIS A 155 -6.42 15.25 0.66
CA HIS A 155 -6.28 16.07 1.87
C HIS A 155 -7.14 15.55 3.03
N SER A 156 -7.22 14.24 3.13
CA SER A 156 -8.06 13.55 4.11
C SER A 156 -7.54 13.78 5.54
N PRO A 157 -8.43 14.08 6.52
CA PRO A 157 -8.06 14.23 7.92
C PRO A 157 -7.84 12.89 8.63
N ILE A 158 -8.05 11.77 7.95
CA ILE A 158 -7.93 10.42 8.52
C ILE A 158 -6.49 10.12 8.92
N VAL A 159 -6.30 9.69 10.16
CA VAL A 159 -4.99 9.31 10.69
C VAL A 159 -4.66 7.86 10.32
N PRO A 160 -3.59 7.59 9.56
CA PRO A 160 -3.22 6.24 9.19
C PRO A 160 -2.44 5.53 10.30
N PHE A 161 -2.70 4.22 10.44
CA PHE A 161 -1.94 3.30 11.28
C PHE A 161 -1.64 2.02 10.49
N THR A 162 -0.50 1.39 10.78
CA THR A 162 -0.17 0.09 10.22
C THR A 162 0.12 -0.93 11.31
N LEU A 163 -0.25 -2.17 11.04
CA LEU A 163 0.05 -3.32 11.90
C LEU A 163 0.96 -4.27 11.12
N LYS A 164 2.00 -4.76 11.79
CA LYS A 164 2.86 -5.79 11.21
C LYS A 164 2.06 -7.08 11.02
N ARG A 165 2.05 -7.59 9.79
CA ARG A 165 1.43 -8.89 9.51
C ARG A 165 2.23 -10.00 10.18
N ALA A 166 1.52 -10.89 10.86
CA ALA A 166 2.07 -12.14 11.38
C ALA A 166 1.71 -13.29 10.42
N GLY A 167 2.58 -14.29 10.30
CA GLY A 167 2.37 -15.47 9.46
C GLY A 167 3.17 -15.49 8.17
N ASP A 168 2.93 -16.52 7.36
CA ASP A 168 3.66 -16.75 6.12
C ASP A 168 3.27 -15.76 5.03
N GLY A 169 4.28 -15.31 4.26
CA GLY A 169 4.06 -14.46 3.11
C GLY A 169 3.18 -15.14 2.05
N TYR A 170 2.40 -14.35 1.31
CA TYR A 170 1.41 -14.83 0.32
C TYR A 170 1.98 -15.78 -0.76
N HIS A 171 3.28 -15.78 -0.97
CA HIS A 171 3.96 -16.60 -1.97
C HIS A 171 4.65 -17.86 -1.41
N LYS A 172 4.45 -18.20 -0.15
CA LYS A 172 4.98 -19.45 0.40
C LYS A 172 4.09 -20.62 0.01
N GLU A 173 4.66 -21.61 -0.68
CA GLU A 173 3.98 -22.85 -1.09
C GLU A 173 3.68 -23.79 0.10
N THR A 174 4.34 -23.60 1.24
CA THR A 174 4.13 -24.40 2.47
C THR A 174 3.62 -23.54 3.60
N LEU A 175 2.45 -23.86 4.13
CA LEU A 175 1.89 -23.21 5.31
C LEU A 175 2.69 -23.66 6.55
N SER A 176 3.37 -22.74 7.22
CA SER A 176 3.81 -22.95 8.60
C SER A 176 2.56 -22.89 9.47
N GLY A 177 2.34 -23.91 10.33
CA GLY A 177 1.09 -24.12 11.07
C GLY A 177 0.65 -23.05 12.09
N SER A 178 1.02 -21.79 11.90
CA SER A 178 0.48 -20.64 12.63
C SER A 178 -0.61 -19.98 11.77
N ALA A 179 -1.86 -20.20 12.15
CA ALA A 179 -2.99 -19.44 11.64
C ALA A 179 -2.74 -17.93 11.86
N ALA A 180 -2.81 -17.16 10.78
CA ALA A 180 -2.80 -15.72 10.84
C ALA A 180 -4.16 -15.21 11.30
#